data_49568132e27c59c647a877b33935850f
#
_entry.id   49568132e27c59c647a877b33935850f
#
_cell.length_a   1.000
_cell.length_b   1.000
_cell.length_c   1.000
_cell.angle_alpha   90.00
_cell.angle_beta   90.00
_cell.angle_gamma   90.00
#
_symmetry.space_group_name_H-M   'P 1'
#
loop_
_entity.id
_entity.type
_entity.pdbx_description
1 polymer ?
#
loop_
_entity_poly.entity_id
_entity_poly.type
_entity_poly.pdbx_seq_one_letter_code
_entity_poly.pdbx_strand_id
1 'polypeptide(L)'
;MKCIFSLLFILGCFTAFAQNPIDGKWKGSRETPNGTFEVNYTFKVEGKVVTDTWKTEFGEAKLEDGKIDGKKFSYSISFNDIKMASTAELINENEILVKNERGEMKLTRVK
;
A
#
# COMPACT_ATOMS: atom_id res chain seq x y z
N MET A 1 -6.70 -33.76 25.08
CA MET A 1 -6.24 -33.28 24.76
C MET A 1 -6.11 -32.50 24.71
N LYS A 2 -6.28 -32.30 24.67
CA LYS A 2 -6.02 -31.63 24.54
C LYS A 2 -5.34 -30.98 24.05
N CYS A 3 -5.43 -30.96 24.03
CA CYS A 3 -4.56 -30.14 23.58
C CYS A 3 -4.49 -30.09 22.22
N ILE A 4 -5.04 -30.85 21.78
CA ILE A 4 -5.02 -30.76 20.51
C ILE A 4 -5.70 -29.71 20.04
N PHE A 5 -6.46 -29.29 20.59
CA PHE A 5 -7.10 -28.29 20.24
C PHE A 5 -6.54 -27.15 20.16
N SER A 6 -5.76 -26.99 20.96
CA SER A 6 -5.17 -25.79 20.93
C SER A 6 -4.29 -25.69 19.77
N LEU A 7 -3.79 -26.71 19.24
CA LEU A 7 -3.00 -26.61 18.19
C LEU A 7 -3.65 -26.15 17.02
N LEU A 8 -4.80 -26.54 16.79
CA LEU A 8 -5.48 -26.10 15.73
C LEU A 8 -5.75 -24.76 15.69
N PHE A 9 -6.12 -24.18 16.82
CA PHE A 9 -6.34 -22.92 16.91
C PHE A 9 -5.30 -22.06 16.56
N ILE A 10 -4.12 -22.42 16.77
CA ILE A 10 -3.04 -21.60 16.45
C ILE A 10 -2.91 -21.43 14.99
N LEU A 11 -3.20 -22.42 14.21
CA LEU A 11 -3.11 -22.25 12.83
C LEU A 11 -4.01 -21.23 12.30
N GLY A 12 -5.14 -21.15 12.80
CA GLY A 12 -6.04 -20.14 12.36
C GLY A 12 -5.55 -18.79 12.66
N CYS A 13 -4.90 -18.60 13.75
CA CYS A 13 -4.41 -17.34 14.09
C CYS A 13 -3.33 -16.89 13.17
N PHE A 14 -2.53 -17.76 12.68
CA PHE A 14 -1.52 -17.36 11.79
C PHE A 14 -2.06 -16.73 10.62
N THR A 15 -3.09 -17.24 10.08
CA THR A 15 -3.65 -16.67 8.91
C THR A 15 -4.12 -15.31 9.17
N ALA A 16 -4.64 -15.06 10.32
CA ALA A 16 -5.15 -13.77 10.64
C ALA A 16 -4.05 -12.74 10.74
N PHE A 17 -2.85 -13.14 11.10
CA PHE A 17 -1.85 -12.20 11.22
C PHE A 17 -1.29 -11.85 9.92
N ALA A 18 -1.51 -12.63 8.95
CA ALA A 18 -0.79 -12.54 7.74
C ALA A 18 -1.04 -11.32 6.92
N GLN A 19 -2.18 -10.73 7.05
CA GLN A 19 -2.50 -9.68 6.11
C GLN A 19 -3.26 -8.51 6.66
N ASN A 20 -2.79 -7.34 6.31
CA ASN A 20 -3.54 -6.12 6.49
C ASN A 20 -4.30 -5.94 5.17
N PRO A 21 -5.48 -5.37 5.16
CA PRO A 21 -6.22 -5.13 3.92
C PRO A 21 -5.45 -4.33 2.88
N ILE A 22 -4.43 -3.60 3.28
CA ILE A 22 -3.65 -2.80 2.36
C ILE A 22 -2.49 -3.60 1.75
N ASP A 23 -2.09 -4.70 2.39
CA ASP A 23 -0.98 -5.51 1.87
C ASP A 23 -1.26 -5.97 0.45
N GLY A 24 -0.26 -5.94 -0.38
CA GLY A 24 -0.34 -6.47 -1.73
C GLY A 24 0.00 -5.45 -2.80
N LYS A 25 -0.38 -5.77 -4.02
CA LYS A 25 -0.06 -4.95 -5.17
C LYS A 25 -1.24 -4.13 -5.60
N TRP A 26 -0.96 -2.88 -5.95
CA TRP A 26 -1.99 -1.94 -6.34
C TRP A 26 -1.54 -1.19 -7.59
N LYS A 27 -2.50 -0.78 -8.41
CA LYS A 27 -2.19 -0.11 -9.65
C LYS A 27 -3.03 1.13 -9.78
N GLY A 28 -2.42 2.21 -10.20
CA GLY A 28 -3.13 3.44 -10.48
C GLY A 28 -2.67 4.01 -11.80
N SER A 29 -3.38 5.00 -12.32
CA SER A 29 -2.96 5.69 -13.51
C SER A 29 -3.20 7.18 -13.33
N ARG A 30 -2.37 7.97 -13.97
CA ARG A 30 -2.50 9.41 -13.91
C ARG A 30 -2.45 9.94 -15.32
N GLU A 31 -3.40 10.81 -15.65
CA GLU A 31 -3.40 11.44 -16.95
C GLU A 31 -2.61 12.72 -16.87
N THR A 32 -1.75 12.95 -17.83
CA THR A 32 -0.95 14.15 -17.91
C THR A 32 -1.06 14.70 -19.32
N PRO A 33 -0.62 15.94 -19.56
CA PRO A 33 -0.62 16.48 -20.91
C PRO A 33 0.19 15.64 -21.90
N ASN A 34 1.13 14.87 -21.39
CA ASN A 34 1.96 14.01 -22.24
C ASN A 34 1.42 12.58 -22.37
N GLY A 35 0.23 12.34 -21.87
CA GLY A 35 -0.40 11.02 -21.95
C GLY A 35 -0.65 10.43 -20.57
N THR A 36 -1.09 9.19 -20.55
CA THR A 36 -1.40 8.50 -19.30
C THR A 36 -0.22 7.64 -18.91
N PHE A 37 0.15 7.65 -17.63
CA PHE A 37 1.14 6.71 -17.17
C PHE A 37 0.63 5.93 -15.97
N GLU A 38 1.15 4.73 -15.81
CA GLU A 38 0.74 3.84 -14.75
C GLU A 38 1.70 3.86 -13.60
N VAL A 39 1.15 3.72 -12.41
CA VAL A 39 1.93 3.65 -11.20
C VAL A 39 1.58 2.34 -10.54
N ASN A 40 2.57 1.58 -10.15
CA ASN A 40 2.37 0.32 -9.44
C ASN A 40 2.94 0.45 -8.04
N TYR A 41 2.12 0.13 -7.06
CA TYR A 41 2.55 0.13 -5.68
C TYR A 41 2.54 -1.28 -5.14
N THR A 42 3.47 -1.58 -4.28
CA THR A 42 3.38 -2.75 -3.43
C THR A 42 3.43 -2.23 -2.02
N PHE A 43 2.44 -2.55 -1.22
CA PHE A 43 2.40 -2.11 0.16
C PHE A 43 2.54 -3.30 1.08
N LYS A 44 3.26 -3.10 2.16
CA LYS A 44 3.38 -4.08 3.21
C LYS A 44 3.25 -3.37 4.54
N VAL A 45 2.34 -3.84 5.38
CA VAL A 45 2.09 -3.24 6.68
C VAL A 45 2.66 -4.13 7.77
N GLU A 46 3.48 -3.54 8.62
CA GLU A 46 4.03 -4.24 9.77
C GLU A 46 3.78 -3.34 10.98
N GLY A 47 2.84 -3.74 11.83
CA GLY A 47 2.43 -2.89 12.96
C GLY A 47 1.79 -1.62 12.43
N LYS A 48 2.40 -0.49 12.70
CA LYS A 48 1.90 0.79 12.23
C LYS A 48 2.79 1.40 11.15
N VAL A 49 3.61 0.59 10.53
CA VAL A 49 4.54 1.04 9.52
C VAL A 49 4.15 0.47 8.16
N VAL A 50 4.16 1.31 7.13
CA VAL A 50 3.89 0.88 5.77
C VAL A 50 5.19 0.98 4.99
N THR A 51 5.53 -0.09 4.31
CA THR A 51 6.77 -0.14 3.52
C THR A 51 6.51 -0.73 2.15
N ASP A 52 7.53 -0.88 1.40
CA ASP A 52 7.71 -1.53 0.12
C ASP A 52 7.90 -0.52 -1.01
N THR A 53 7.33 -0.71 -2.19
CA THR A 53 7.82 0.00 -3.36
C THR A 53 6.77 0.74 -4.17
N TRP A 54 7.26 1.72 -4.90
CA TRP A 54 6.51 2.49 -5.89
C TRP A 54 7.28 2.32 -7.19
N LYS A 55 6.60 2.01 -8.26
CA LYS A 55 7.23 1.74 -9.53
C LYS A 55 6.46 2.36 -10.67
N THR A 56 7.16 3.00 -11.59
CA THR A 56 6.59 3.52 -12.83
C THR A 56 7.50 3.11 -13.97
N GLU A 57 7.14 3.44 -15.19
CA GLU A 57 8.00 3.16 -16.33
C GLU A 57 9.29 3.96 -16.27
N PHE A 58 9.34 5.02 -15.46
CA PHE A 58 10.53 5.85 -15.33
C PHE A 58 11.46 5.38 -14.23
N GLY A 59 11.07 4.45 -13.40
CA GLY A 59 11.92 3.95 -12.33
C GLY A 59 11.15 3.45 -11.14
N GLU A 60 11.87 3.17 -10.09
CA GLU A 60 11.33 2.55 -8.90
C GLU A 60 11.90 3.22 -7.66
N ALA A 61 11.14 3.33 -6.63
CA ALA A 61 11.59 3.89 -5.36
C ALA A 61 10.96 3.12 -4.21
N LYS A 62 11.59 3.19 -3.05
CA LYS A 62 11.02 2.59 -1.85
C LYS A 62 10.21 3.65 -1.12
N LEU A 63 9.17 3.21 -0.45
CA LEU A 63 8.36 4.10 0.36
C LEU A 63 9.13 4.48 1.61
N GLU A 64 9.04 5.73 2.00
CA GLU A 64 9.72 6.28 3.17
C GLU A 64 8.71 6.83 4.17
N ASP A 65 9.06 6.82 5.43
CA ASP A 65 8.24 7.42 6.48
C ASP A 65 6.79 6.90 6.49
N GLY A 66 6.58 5.66 6.12
CA GLY A 66 5.23 5.11 6.03
C GLY A 66 4.61 4.86 7.38
N LYS A 67 3.39 5.34 7.57
CA LYS A 67 2.64 5.16 8.79
C LYS A 67 1.19 4.88 8.47
N ILE A 68 0.57 4.02 9.24
CA ILE A 68 -0.82 3.68 9.05
C ILE A 68 -1.61 3.79 10.34
N ASP A 69 -2.84 4.28 10.23
CA ASP A 69 -3.74 4.36 11.36
C ASP A 69 -5.11 3.97 10.82
N GLY A 70 -5.51 2.74 11.07
CA GLY A 70 -6.79 2.23 10.57
C GLY A 70 -6.78 2.12 9.06
N LYS A 71 -7.67 2.84 8.40
CA LYS A 71 -7.76 2.81 6.96
C LYS A 71 -6.98 3.93 6.28
N LYS A 72 -6.37 4.81 7.07
CA LYS A 72 -5.62 5.93 6.52
C LYS A 72 -4.14 5.70 6.71
N PHE A 73 -3.36 6.05 5.72
CA PHE A 73 -1.92 5.92 5.83
C PHE A 73 -1.22 7.03 5.05
N SER A 74 0.05 7.22 5.33
CA SER A 74 0.84 8.23 4.65
C SER A 74 2.23 7.67 4.38
N TYR A 75 2.88 8.21 3.38
CA TYR A 75 4.23 7.82 3.02
C TYR A 75 4.86 8.92 2.17
N SER A 76 6.16 8.80 1.95
CA SER A 76 6.86 9.71 1.06
C SER A 76 7.62 8.88 0.04
N ILE A 77 7.87 9.47 -1.11
CA ILE A 77 8.65 8.85 -2.17
C ILE A 77 9.69 9.87 -2.62
N SER A 78 10.96 9.45 -2.69
CA SER A 78 12.02 10.30 -3.20
C SER A 78 12.43 9.76 -4.57
N PHE A 79 12.38 10.61 -5.58
CA PHE A 79 12.74 10.21 -6.93
C PHE A 79 13.31 11.43 -7.65
N ASN A 80 14.47 11.27 -8.26
CA ASN A 80 15.18 12.37 -8.94
C ASN A 80 15.40 13.56 -8.00
N ASP A 81 15.81 13.30 -6.77
CA ASP A 81 16.09 14.31 -5.75
C ASP A 81 14.87 15.11 -5.30
N ILE A 82 13.69 14.64 -5.61
CA ILE A 82 12.46 15.27 -5.17
C ILE A 82 11.75 14.32 -4.22
N LYS A 83 11.40 14.82 -3.05
CA LYS A 83 10.66 14.03 -2.08
C LYS A 83 9.20 14.50 -2.07
N MET A 84 8.29 13.59 -2.25
CA MET A 84 6.88 13.89 -2.28
C MET A 84 6.14 13.10 -1.22
N ALA A 85 5.41 13.80 -0.38
CA ALA A 85 4.59 13.17 0.64
C ALA A 85 3.19 12.94 0.10
N SER A 86 2.62 11.82 0.45
CA SER A 86 1.27 11.45 0.03
C SER A 86 0.49 10.93 1.21
N THR A 87 -0.82 11.10 1.17
CA THR A 87 -1.71 10.47 2.13
C THR A 87 -2.66 9.57 1.35
N ALA A 88 -3.11 8.52 1.97
CA ALA A 88 -3.94 7.55 1.31
C ALA A 88 -5.01 7.01 2.24
N GLU A 89 -6.09 6.54 1.66
CA GLU A 89 -7.17 5.98 2.43
C GLU A 89 -7.74 4.77 1.70
N LEU A 90 -7.94 3.68 2.42
CA LEU A 90 -8.58 2.49 1.88
C LEU A 90 -10.08 2.77 1.81
N ILE A 91 -10.61 2.82 0.61
CA ILE A 91 -12.02 3.11 0.39
C ILE A 91 -12.84 1.82 0.56
N ASN A 92 -12.36 0.74 -0.03
CA ASN A 92 -12.95 -0.57 0.14
C ASN A 92 -11.83 -1.58 -0.12
N GLU A 93 -12.12 -2.85 -0.07
CA GLU A 93 -11.06 -3.86 -0.16
C GLU A 93 -10.30 -3.87 -1.48
N ASN A 94 -10.80 -3.21 -2.50
CA ASN A 94 -10.16 -3.17 -3.80
C ASN A 94 -9.77 -1.78 -4.28
N GLU A 95 -9.98 -0.76 -3.45
CA GLU A 95 -9.69 0.61 -3.87
C GLU A 95 -9.03 1.45 -2.79
N ILE A 96 -8.02 2.20 -3.18
CA ILE A 96 -7.35 3.15 -2.29
C ILE A 96 -7.33 4.50 -3.01
N LEU A 97 -7.59 5.57 -2.28
CA LEU A 97 -7.50 6.92 -2.82
C LEU A 97 -6.24 7.56 -2.28
N VAL A 98 -5.35 8.00 -3.16
CA VAL A 98 -4.10 8.65 -2.80
C VAL A 98 -4.20 10.13 -3.13
N LYS A 99 -3.77 10.97 -2.20
CA LYS A 99 -3.76 12.42 -2.38
C LYS A 99 -2.38 12.98 -2.11
N ASN A 100 -1.95 13.90 -2.94
CA ASN A 100 -0.71 14.63 -2.72
C ASN A 100 -0.83 16.00 -3.38
N GLU A 101 0.25 16.78 -3.38
CA GLU A 101 0.19 18.13 -3.94
C GLU A 101 -0.09 18.16 -5.44
N ARG A 102 0.07 17.04 -6.12
CA ARG A 102 -0.23 16.98 -7.56
C ARG A 102 -1.67 16.55 -7.85
N GLY A 103 -2.45 16.24 -6.83
CA GLY A 103 -3.84 15.86 -6.99
C GLY A 103 -4.16 14.52 -6.37
N GLU A 104 -5.13 13.84 -6.92
CA GLU A 104 -5.62 12.59 -6.40
C GLU A 104 -5.48 11.47 -7.40
N MET A 105 -5.30 10.26 -6.92
CA MET A 105 -5.21 9.10 -7.77
C MET A 105 -5.90 7.93 -7.07
N LYS A 106 -6.68 7.17 -7.81
CA LYS A 106 -7.30 5.98 -7.26
C LYS A 106 -6.45 4.77 -7.63
N LEU A 107 -6.17 3.94 -6.66
CA LEU A 107 -5.47 2.69 -6.89
C LEU A 107 -6.46 1.55 -6.83
N THR A 108 -6.25 0.56 -7.66
CA THR A 108 -7.07 -0.63 -7.71
C THR A 108 -6.19 -1.82 -7.42
N ARG A 109 -6.72 -2.78 -6.68
CA ARG A 109 -5.96 -3.97 -6.31
C ARG A 109 -5.66 -4.83 -7.53
N VAL A 110 -4.42 -5.28 -7.61
CA VAL A 110 -4.00 -6.18 -8.68
C VAL A 110 -4.23 -7.60 -8.18
N LYS A 111 -4.94 -8.38 -8.94
CA LYS A 111 -5.27 -9.74 -8.57
C LYS A 111 -4.47 -10.76 -9.33
#